data_98ba61bcca887149cd7c2f26066d5d2b
#
_entry.id   98ba61bcca887149cd7c2f26066d5d2b
#
_cell.length_a   1.000
_cell.length_b   1.000
_cell.length_c   1.000
_cell.angle_alpha   90.00
_cell.angle_beta   90.00
_cell.angle_gamma   90.00
#
_symmetry.space_group_name_H-M   'P 1'
#
loop_
_entity.id
_entity.type
_entity.pdbx_description
1 polymer ?
#
loop_
_entity_poly.entity_id
_entity_poly.type
_entity_poly.pdbx_seq_one_letter_code
_entity_poly.pdbx_strand_id
1 'polypeptide(L)'
;MLAWVRAAVLAASVMVPSAALAETQSETLFKHKHWEVEIVGFDDGTFACLAEVDAQTDSFTLWLYADSSVKLQFYSTSWNFGDGDTADLQVQIGSRAPWNLNAADLYKNSILFTLPDSDQAVRLLTEIAQGNRLYLRTAAGEPVMDYSLQGSSASMGALGECGDALRQADGNPFN
;
A
#
# COMPACT_ATOMS: atom_id res chain seq x y z
N MET A 1 -32.02 26.68 -69.18
CA MET A 1 -31.15 27.28 -68.20
C MET A 1 -31.42 26.52 -66.91
N LEU A 2 -30.59 25.49 -66.60
CA LEU A 2 -30.70 24.70 -65.31
C LEU A 2 -29.63 25.19 -64.34
N ALA A 3 -30.11 25.80 -63.23
CA ALA A 3 -29.22 26.22 -62.11
C ALA A 3 -28.99 25.02 -61.16
N TRP A 4 -27.75 24.62 -61.00
CA TRP A 4 -27.32 23.59 -60.03
C TRP A 4 -27.07 24.26 -58.70
N VAL A 5 -27.87 23.91 -57.68
CA VAL A 5 -27.64 24.30 -56.28
C VAL A 5 -26.73 23.24 -55.65
N ARG A 6 -25.50 23.61 -55.28
CA ARG A 6 -24.57 22.78 -54.49
C ARG A 6 -24.89 22.96 -53.01
N ALA A 7 -25.42 21.92 -52.38
CA ALA A 7 -25.55 21.86 -50.93
C ALA A 7 -24.21 21.49 -50.31
N ALA A 8 -23.63 22.38 -49.49
CA ALA A 8 -22.46 22.10 -48.69
C ALA A 8 -22.90 21.44 -47.37
N VAL A 9 -22.51 20.18 -47.15
CA VAL A 9 -22.72 19.48 -45.88
C VAL A 9 -21.55 19.84 -44.96
N LEU A 10 -21.82 20.62 -43.91
CA LEU A 10 -20.87 20.87 -42.82
C LEU A 10 -20.91 19.66 -41.88
N ALA A 11 -19.83 18.87 -41.87
CA ALA A 11 -19.62 17.83 -40.89
C ALA A 11 -19.10 18.47 -39.55
N ALA A 12 -19.95 18.52 -38.55
CA ALA A 12 -19.57 18.92 -37.21
C ALA A 12 -18.82 17.74 -36.51
N SER A 13 -17.53 17.88 -36.35
CA SER A 13 -16.72 16.92 -35.56
C SER A 13 -17.01 17.12 -34.09
N VAL A 14 -17.69 16.18 -33.46
CA VAL A 14 -17.91 16.14 -32.01
C VAL A 14 -16.61 15.63 -31.38
N MET A 15 -15.82 16.52 -30.77
CA MET A 15 -14.72 16.14 -29.88
C MET A 15 -15.32 15.59 -28.58
N VAL A 16 -15.24 14.27 -28.39
CA VAL A 16 -15.53 13.62 -27.12
C VAL A 16 -14.32 13.84 -26.23
N PRO A 17 -14.42 14.51 -25.07
CA PRO A 17 -13.31 14.57 -24.12
C PRO A 17 -13.05 13.14 -23.62
N SER A 18 -11.85 12.61 -23.86
CA SER A 18 -11.38 11.41 -23.20
C SER A 18 -11.22 11.76 -21.72
N ALA A 19 -12.07 11.19 -20.87
CA ALA A 19 -11.82 11.17 -19.44
C ALA A 19 -10.55 10.34 -19.25
N ALA A 20 -9.43 10.99 -18.94
CA ALA A 20 -8.25 10.31 -18.45
C ALA A 20 -8.66 9.67 -17.12
N LEU A 21 -8.67 8.34 -17.07
CA LEU A 21 -8.74 7.63 -15.81
C LEU A 21 -7.46 8.02 -15.06
N ALA A 22 -7.62 8.64 -13.90
CA ALA A 22 -6.51 8.91 -13.02
C ALA A 22 -5.88 7.56 -12.66
N GLU A 23 -4.64 7.38 -13.05
CA GLU A 23 -3.87 6.15 -12.83
C GLU A 23 -3.06 6.37 -11.57
N THR A 24 -3.25 5.52 -10.56
CA THR A 24 -2.41 5.52 -9.36
C THR A 24 -0.95 5.45 -9.82
N GLN A 25 -0.17 6.47 -9.49
CA GLN A 25 1.25 6.53 -9.88
C GLN A 25 2.09 5.91 -8.79
N SER A 26 2.97 4.98 -9.14
CA SER A 26 3.97 4.48 -8.21
C SER A 26 5.36 4.58 -8.84
N GLU A 27 6.36 4.84 -7.98
CA GLU A 27 7.78 4.83 -8.34
C GLU A 27 8.55 4.01 -7.34
N THR A 28 9.32 3.03 -7.85
CA THR A 28 10.21 2.24 -7.02
C THR A 28 11.44 3.06 -6.63
N LEU A 29 11.63 3.25 -5.34
CA LEU A 29 12.76 3.96 -4.75
C LEU A 29 13.93 3.03 -4.40
N PHE A 30 13.61 1.80 -3.95
CA PHE A 30 14.60 0.86 -3.46
C PHE A 30 14.15 -0.59 -3.62
N LYS A 31 15.08 -1.48 -3.99
CA LYS A 31 14.87 -2.95 -4.01
C LYS A 31 16.01 -3.65 -3.31
N HIS A 32 15.67 -4.55 -2.41
CA HIS A 32 16.66 -5.41 -1.76
C HIS A 32 16.07 -6.78 -1.40
N LYS A 33 16.64 -7.83 -1.98
CA LYS A 33 16.14 -9.22 -1.86
C LYS A 33 14.68 -9.32 -2.36
N HIS A 34 13.75 -9.66 -1.48
CA HIS A 34 12.33 -9.78 -1.77
C HIS A 34 11.53 -8.53 -1.38
N TRP A 35 12.21 -7.49 -0.90
CA TRP A 35 11.61 -6.24 -0.50
C TRP A 35 11.73 -5.18 -1.59
N GLU A 36 10.65 -4.45 -1.77
CA GLU A 36 10.57 -3.26 -2.59
C GLU A 36 10.04 -2.09 -1.77
N VAL A 37 10.60 -0.90 -1.99
CA VAL A 37 10.12 0.35 -1.38
C VAL A 37 9.68 1.26 -2.51
N GLU A 38 8.47 1.76 -2.42
CA GLU A 38 7.87 2.63 -3.43
C GLU A 38 7.29 3.88 -2.80
N ILE A 39 7.15 4.91 -3.63
CA ILE A 39 6.27 6.03 -3.37
C ILE A 39 5.05 5.90 -4.26
N VAL A 40 3.87 6.13 -3.69
CA VAL A 40 2.57 5.99 -4.37
C VAL A 40 1.81 7.29 -4.27
N GLY A 41 1.37 7.80 -5.42
CA GLY A 41 0.43 8.92 -5.52
C GLY A 41 -0.99 8.40 -5.74
N PHE A 42 -1.94 8.90 -4.96
CA PHE A 42 -3.36 8.57 -5.07
C PHE A 42 -4.12 9.62 -5.88
N ASP A 43 -5.28 9.24 -6.39
CA ASP A 43 -6.13 10.11 -7.23
C ASP A 43 -6.62 11.39 -6.52
N ASP A 44 -6.66 11.38 -5.19
CA ASP A 44 -7.01 12.54 -4.36
C ASP A 44 -5.85 13.52 -4.15
N GLY A 45 -4.69 13.26 -4.75
CA GLY A 45 -3.47 14.07 -4.63
C GLY A 45 -2.66 13.79 -3.36
N THR A 46 -3.03 12.79 -2.57
CA THR A 46 -2.22 12.35 -1.42
C THR A 46 -1.13 11.37 -1.84
N PHE A 47 -0.11 11.25 -1.00
CA PHE A 47 1.02 10.35 -1.23
C PHE A 47 1.29 9.49 0.00
N ALA A 48 1.82 8.30 -0.25
CA ALA A 48 2.33 7.42 0.80
C ALA A 48 3.60 6.73 0.33
N CYS A 49 4.45 6.35 1.27
CA CYS A 49 5.54 5.43 1.03
C CYS A 49 5.09 4.02 1.44
N LEU A 50 5.53 3.01 0.72
CA LEU A 50 5.31 1.64 1.13
C LEU A 50 6.61 0.85 1.11
N ALA A 51 6.67 -0.19 1.94
CA ALA A 51 7.66 -1.24 1.86
C ALA A 51 6.92 -2.58 1.83
N GLU A 52 7.13 -3.34 0.77
CA GLU A 52 6.43 -4.59 0.52
C GLU A 52 7.39 -5.77 0.39
N VAL A 53 7.00 -6.92 0.93
CA VAL A 53 7.57 -8.22 0.60
C VAL A 53 6.51 -9.05 -0.12
N ASP A 54 6.84 -9.43 -1.35
CA ASP A 54 5.96 -10.22 -2.22
C ASP A 54 6.35 -11.70 -2.18
N ALA A 55 5.33 -12.57 -2.16
CA ALA A 55 5.43 -14.02 -2.21
C ALA A 55 4.51 -14.61 -3.31
N GLN A 56 4.47 -14.00 -4.49
CA GLN A 56 3.71 -14.36 -5.70
C GLN A 56 2.19 -14.17 -5.59
N THR A 57 1.53 -14.84 -4.65
CA THR A 57 0.06 -14.78 -4.45
C THR A 57 -0.33 -13.98 -3.23
N ASP A 58 0.64 -13.69 -2.41
CA ASP A 58 0.46 -13.10 -1.09
C ASP A 58 1.51 -12.01 -0.88
N SER A 59 1.14 -10.91 -0.21
CA SER A 59 2.12 -9.90 0.18
C SER A 59 1.87 -9.35 1.58
N PHE A 60 2.94 -8.80 2.16
CA PHE A 60 2.89 -8.00 3.37
C PHE A 60 3.46 -6.63 3.06
N THR A 61 2.67 -5.59 3.29
CA THR A 61 3.01 -4.21 2.98
C THR A 61 2.92 -3.35 4.23
N LEU A 62 3.90 -2.48 4.41
CA LEU A 62 3.91 -1.39 5.38
C LEU A 62 3.69 -0.08 4.64
N TRP A 63 2.62 0.62 4.97
CA TRP A 63 2.33 1.95 4.46
C TRP A 63 2.75 3.01 5.48
N LEU A 64 3.46 4.03 5.04
CA LEU A 64 3.84 5.19 5.84
C LEU A 64 3.30 6.46 5.17
N TYR A 65 2.46 7.19 5.89
CA TYR A 65 1.81 8.41 5.42
C TYR A 65 2.54 9.67 5.90
N ALA A 66 2.24 10.82 5.28
CA ALA A 66 2.86 12.11 5.61
C ALA A 66 2.62 12.54 7.06
N ASP A 67 1.50 12.15 7.67
CA ASP A 67 1.17 12.39 9.09
C ASP A 67 1.89 11.43 10.05
N SER A 68 2.80 10.60 9.54
CA SER A 68 3.53 9.56 10.27
C SER A 68 2.68 8.38 10.73
N SER A 69 1.42 8.28 10.33
CA SER A 69 0.64 7.07 10.56
C SER A 69 1.20 5.89 9.77
N VAL A 70 1.13 4.70 10.36
CA VAL A 70 1.58 3.44 9.76
C VAL A 70 0.40 2.49 9.65
N LYS A 71 0.20 1.95 8.45
CA LYS A 71 -0.80 0.92 8.19
C LYS A 71 -0.11 -0.38 7.74
N LEU A 72 -0.53 -1.49 8.32
CA LEU A 72 -0.17 -2.83 7.88
C LEU A 72 -1.21 -3.30 6.86
N GLN A 73 -0.76 -3.94 5.79
CA GLN A 73 -1.62 -4.62 4.84
C GLN A 73 -1.09 -6.03 4.62
N PHE A 74 -1.96 -7.01 4.74
CA PHE A 74 -1.74 -8.38 4.32
C PHE A 74 -2.68 -8.63 3.15
N TYR A 75 -2.13 -9.10 2.04
CA TYR A 75 -2.90 -9.39 0.84
C TYR A 75 -2.77 -10.85 0.47
N SER A 76 -3.85 -11.44 -0.03
CA SER A 76 -3.82 -12.77 -0.66
C SER A 76 -4.86 -12.87 -1.78
N THR A 77 -4.45 -13.42 -2.90
CA THR A 77 -5.36 -13.74 -4.01
C THR A 77 -6.44 -14.78 -3.63
N SER A 78 -6.22 -15.53 -2.56
CA SER A 78 -7.16 -16.54 -2.05
C SER A 78 -8.27 -15.97 -1.19
N TRP A 79 -8.16 -14.71 -0.74
CA TRP A 79 -9.16 -14.08 0.11
C TRP A 79 -10.24 -13.36 -0.71
N ASN A 80 -11.43 -13.30 -0.16
CA ASN A 80 -12.56 -12.57 -0.73
C ASN A 80 -13.50 -12.15 0.41
N PHE A 81 -13.12 -11.09 1.10
CA PHE A 81 -13.90 -10.52 2.21
C PHE A 81 -14.99 -9.59 1.71
N GLY A 82 -16.06 -9.43 2.52
CA GLY A 82 -17.08 -8.41 2.32
C GLY A 82 -16.61 -7.01 2.72
N ASP A 83 -17.49 -6.03 2.57
CA ASP A 83 -17.24 -4.67 3.02
C ASP A 83 -17.69 -4.52 4.49
N GLY A 84 -16.81 -3.99 5.34
CA GLY A 84 -17.10 -3.68 6.74
C GLY A 84 -16.93 -4.85 7.72
N ASP A 85 -16.40 -5.98 7.27
CA ASP A 85 -16.02 -7.09 8.15
C ASP A 85 -14.74 -6.71 8.91
N THR A 86 -14.61 -7.22 10.14
CA THR A 86 -13.38 -7.06 10.95
C THR A 86 -12.99 -8.39 11.60
N ALA A 87 -11.71 -8.51 11.96
CA ALA A 87 -11.20 -9.65 12.71
C ALA A 87 -10.15 -9.23 13.74
N ASP A 88 -10.12 -9.97 14.86
CA ASP A 88 -9.01 -9.89 15.80
C ASP A 88 -7.90 -10.86 15.36
N LEU A 89 -6.71 -10.33 15.18
CA LEU A 89 -5.55 -11.05 14.67
C LEU A 89 -4.32 -10.78 15.52
N GLN A 90 -3.24 -11.50 15.23
CA GLN A 90 -1.93 -11.28 15.84
C GLN A 90 -0.84 -11.26 14.77
N VAL A 91 0.15 -10.36 14.97
CA VAL A 91 1.41 -10.38 14.25
C VAL A 91 2.53 -10.74 15.20
N GLN A 92 3.35 -11.72 14.84
CA GLN A 92 4.48 -12.16 15.64
C GLN A 92 5.78 -12.09 14.82
N ILE A 93 6.81 -11.44 15.35
CA ILE A 93 8.12 -11.35 14.72
C ILE A 93 9.08 -12.35 15.37
N GLY A 94 9.42 -13.41 14.63
CA GLY A 94 10.26 -14.50 15.14
C GLY A 94 9.65 -15.15 16.39
N SER A 95 10.39 -15.13 17.49
CA SER A 95 9.93 -15.66 18.80
C SER A 95 9.52 -14.56 19.80
N ARG A 96 9.36 -13.30 19.34
CA ARG A 96 8.94 -12.19 20.20
C ARG A 96 7.48 -12.34 20.62
N ALA A 97 7.07 -11.57 21.62
CA ALA A 97 5.66 -11.50 21.99
C ALA A 97 4.81 -11.02 20.81
N PRO A 98 3.62 -11.60 20.59
CA PRO A 98 2.77 -11.17 19.50
C PRO A 98 2.17 -9.78 19.74
N TRP A 99 1.95 -9.05 18.66
CA TRP A 99 1.20 -7.81 18.60
C TRP A 99 -0.26 -8.14 18.31
N ASN A 100 -1.18 -7.63 19.12
CA ASN A 100 -2.61 -7.80 18.84
C ASN A 100 -3.08 -6.74 17.85
N LEU A 101 -3.76 -7.16 16.81
CA LEU A 101 -4.43 -6.33 15.82
C LEU A 101 -5.95 -6.47 16.05
N ASN A 102 -6.47 -5.68 16.99
CA ASN A 102 -7.89 -5.75 17.34
C ASN A 102 -8.73 -5.01 16.30
N ALA A 103 -9.80 -5.65 15.84
CA ALA A 103 -10.70 -5.12 14.82
C ALA A 103 -9.97 -4.67 13.53
N ALA A 104 -9.05 -5.52 13.04
CA ALA A 104 -8.44 -5.30 11.72
C ALA A 104 -9.51 -5.34 10.64
N ASP A 105 -9.49 -4.36 9.72
CA ASP A 105 -10.45 -4.28 8.62
C ASP A 105 -10.20 -5.39 7.60
N LEU A 106 -11.25 -6.09 7.21
CA LEU A 106 -11.24 -7.06 6.13
C LEU A 106 -11.89 -6.43 4.90
N TYR A 107 -11.13 -6.30 3.81
CA TYR A 107 -11.62 -5.66 2.60
C TYR A 107 -11.10 -6.36 1.35
N LYS A 108 -12.02 -6.93 0.56
CA LYS A 108 -11.68 -7.68 -0.67
C LYS A 108 -10.62 -8.75 -0.40
N ASN A 109 -9.43 -8.57 -0.94
CA ASN A 109 -8.29 -9.49 -0.80
C ASN A 109 -7.30 -9.06 0.29
N SER A 110 -7.66 -8.10 1.14
CA SER A 110 -6.73 -7.48 2.10
C SER A 110 -7.25 -7.49 3.53
N ILE A 111 -6.31 -7.61 4.45
CA ILE A 111 -6.46 -7.31 5.87
C ILE A 111 -5.68 -6.04 6.15
N LEU A 112 -6.33 -5.03 6.71
CA LEU A 112 -5.76 -3.71 6.94
C LEU A 112 -5.80 -3.38 8.43
N PHE A 113 -4.70 -2.83 8.96
CA PHE A 113 -4.64 -2.39 10.34
C PHE A 113 -3.78 -1.13 10.48
N THR A 114 -4.35 -0.06 10.99
CA THR A 114 -3.60 1.17 11.30
C THR A 114 -3.08 1.09 12.73
N LEU A 115 -1.79 1.30 12.91
CA LEU A 115 -1.19 1.33 14.24
C LEU A 115 -1.71 2.53 15.03
N PRO A 116 -2.11 2.34 16.31
CA PRO A 116 -2.83 3.36 17.06
C PRO A 116 -2.00 4.57 17.46
N ASP A 117 -0.68 4.45 17.50
CA ASP A 117 0.25 5.52 17.87
C ASP A 117 1.64 5.36 17.23
N SER A 118 2.40 6.46 17.16
CA SER A 118 3.72 6.50 16.54
C SER A 118 4.78 5.68 17.30
N ASP A 119 4.70 5.58 18.61
CA ASP A 119 5.66 4.81 19.40
C ASP A 119 5.51 3.31 19.16
N GLN A 120 4.28 2.83 19.03
CA GLN A 120 4.00 1.45 18.64
C GLN A 120 4.48 1.19 17.21
N ALA A 121 4.23 2.11 16.28
CA ALA A 121 4.72 2.02 14.92
C ALA A 121 6.25 1.87 14.88
N VAL A 122 6.98 2.76 15.55
CA VAL A 122 8.46 2.72 15.61
C VAL A 122 8.97 1.39 16.19
N ARG A 123 8.34 0.90 17.25
CA ARG A 123 8.72 -0.38 17.86
C ARG A 123 8.50 -1.55 16.91
N LEU A 124 7.34 -1.63 16.25
CA LEU A 124 7.03 -2.70 15.30
C LEU A 124 7.97 -2.66 14.09
N LEU A 125 8.22 -1.47 13.51
CA LEU A 125 9.17 -1.31 12.40
C LEU A 125 10.58 -1.74 12.81
N THR A 126 11.00 -1.43 14.05
CA THR A 126 12.28 -1.88 14.59
C THR A 126 12.34 -3.40 14.73
N GLU A 127 11.28 -4.04 15.21
CA GLU A 127 11.21 -5.49 15.31
C GLU A 127 11.24 -6.18 13.93
N ILE A 128 10.53 -5.61 12.95
CA ILE A 128 10.56 -6.08 11.55
C ILE A 128 11.97 -5.98 10.97
N ALA A 129 12.63 -4.82 11.16
CA ALA A 129 13.99 -4.61 10.67
C ALA A 129 15.02 -5.58 11.27
N GLN A 130 14.80 -6.03 12.49
CA GLN A 130 15.68 -6.96 13.22
C GLN A 130 15.26 -8.43 13.14
N GLY A 131 14.06 -8.70 12.60
CA GLY A 131 13.47 -10.02 12.53
C GLY A 131 13.94 -10.83 11.33
N ASN A 132 13.65 -12.13 11.37
CA ASN A 132 13.88 -13.03 10.24
C ASN A 132 12.58 -13.48 9.55
N ARG A 133 11.47 -13.48 10.31
CA ARG A 133 10.16 -13.91 9.84
C ARG A 133 9.04 -13.22 10.59
N LEU A 134 8.01 -12.86 9.85
CA LEU A 134 6.74 -12.36 10.38
C LEU A 134 5.69 -13.44 10.20
N TYR A 135 4.90 -13.67 11.24
CA TYR A 135 3.76 -14.57 11.25
C TYR A 135 2.48 -13.77 11.47
N LEU A 136 1.51 -13.94 10.58
CA LEU A 136 0.13 -13.54 10.79
C LEU A 136 -0.63 -14.71 11.40
N ARG A 137 -1.36 -14.47 12.47
CA ARG A 137 -2.11 -15.48 13.22
C ARG A 137 -3.52 -15.00 13.52
N THR A 138 -4.44 -15.95 13.77
CA THR A 138 -5.73 -15.63 14.38
C THR A 138 -5.54 -15.17 15.82
N ALA A 139 -6.57 -14.58 16.45
CA ALA A 139 -6.55 -14.23 17.88
C ALA A 139 -6.29 -15.44 18.81
N ALA A 140 -6.62 -16.65 18.36
CA ALA A 140 -6.34 -17.90 19.08
C ALA A 140 -4.89 -18.40 18.88
N GLY A 141 -4.07 -17.70 18.05
CA GLY A 141 -2.69 -18.07 17.76
C GLY A 141 -2.51 -19.05 16.61
N GLU A 142 -3.59 -19.44 15.92
CA GLU A 142 -3.51 -20.33 14.77
C GLU A 142 -2.84 -19.64 13.58
N PRO A 143 -1.97 -20.34 12.84
CA PRO A 143 -1.25 -19.73 11.72
C PRO A 143 -2.20 -19.37 10.56
N VAL A 144 -2.02 -18.19 10.01
CA VAL A 144 -2.72 -17.72 8.79
C VAL A 144 -1.73 -17.63 7.64
N MET A 145 -0.66 -16.86 7.79
CA MET A 145 0.39 -16.65 6.80
C MET A 145 1.74 -16.34 7.46
N ASP A 146 2.81 -16.44 6.69
CA ASP A 146 4.12 -16.00 7.14
C ASP A 146 4.94 -15.37 5.99
N TYR A 147 5.83 -14.44 6.33
CA TYR A 147 6.64 -13.69 5.38
C TYR A 147 8.10 -13.66 5.81
N SER A 148 9.01 -13.76 4.84
CA SER A 148 10.44 -13.59 5.08
C SER A 148 10.77 -12.12 5.34
N LEU A 149 11.48 -11.86 6.43
CA LEU A 149 11.99 -10.52 6.73
C LEU A 149 13.45 -10.31 6.29
N GLN A 150 13.99 -11.23 5.47
CA GLN A 150 15.34 -11.07 4.95
C GLN A 150 15.44 -9.86 4.02
N GLY A 151 16.21 -8.88 4.42
CA GLY A 151 16.36 -7.62 3.69
C GLY A 151 15.56 -6.46 4.28
N SER A 152 14.65 -6.73 5.21
CA SER A 152 13.79 -5.70 5.84
C SER A 152 14.56 -4.54 6.45
N SER A 153 15.72 -4.80 7.08
CA SER A 153 16.52 -3.74 7.72
C SER A 153 16.89 -2.59 6.76
N ALA A 154 17.38 -2.94 5.56
CA ALA A 154 17.70 -1.93 4.55
C ALA A 154 16.43 -1.25 3.99
N SER A 155 15.36 -2.02 3.80
CA SER A 155 14.08 -1.50 3.29
C SER A 155 13.37 -0.60 4.30
N MET A 156 13.45 -0.88 5.60
CA MET A 156 12.94 0.04 6.63
C MET A 156 13.73 1.34 6.70
N GLY A 157 15.04 1.32 6.41
CA GLY A 157 15.84 2.55 6.24
C GLY A 157 15.33 3.38 5.07
N ALA A 158 15.17 2.77 3.89
CA ALA A 158 14.65 3.45 2.70
C ALA A 158 13.20 3.95 2.88
N LEU A 159 12.34 3.18 3.57
CA LEU A 159 10.99 3.61 3.92
C LEU A 159 11.01 4.87 4.81
N GLY A 160 11.92 4.91 5.79
CA GLY A 160 12.10 6.08 6.64
C GLY A 160 12.55 7.32 5.85
N GLU A 161 13.52 7.18 4.93
CA GLU A 161 13.99 8.26 4.05
C GLU A 161 12.85 8.77 3.15
N CYS A 162 12.04 7.89 2.59
CA CYS A 162 10.86 8.25 1.82
C CYS A 162 9.85 9.05 2.67
N GLY A 163 9.54 8.59 3.88
CA GLY A 163 8.64 9.29 4.80
C GLY A 163 9.16 10.67 5.21
N ASP A 164 10.49 10.83 5.39
CA ASP A 164 11.11 12.13 5.63
C ASP A 164 10.94 13.08 4.45
N ALA A 165 11.10 12.57 3.22
CA ALA A 165 10.88 13.34 2.00
C ALA A 165 9.40 13.78 1.86
N LEU A 166 8.43 12.89 2.15
CA LEU A 166 7.01 13.24 2.14
C LEU A 166 6.68 14.39 3.09
N ARG A 167 7.23 14.38 4.30
CA ARG A 167 6.99 15.45 5.29
C ARG A 167 7.61 16.78 4.88
N GLN A 168 8.75 16.76 4.18
CA GLN A 168 9.44 17.98 3.72
C GLN A 168 8.81 18.60 2.48
N ALA A 169 8.19 17.79 1.62
CA ALA A 169 7.60 18.23 0.36
C ALA A 169 6.13 18.69 0.47
N ASP A 170 5.63 18.98 1.68
CA ASP A 170 4.20 19.21 1.93
C ASP A 170 3.31 18.12 1.31
N GLY A 171 3.85 16.89 1.23
CA GLY A 171 3.17 15.72 0.70
C GLY A 171 3.27 15.50 -0.81
N ASN A 172 3.98 16.34 -1.58
CA ASN A 172 4.19 16.12 -3.01
C ASN A 172 5.70 16.02 -3.37
N PRO A 173 6.27 14.81 -3.46
CA PRO A 173 7.68 14.61 -3.75
C PRO A 173 8.04 14.75 -5.25
N PHE A 174 7.05 14.95 -6.13
CA PHE A 174 7.26 15.05 -7.58
C PHE A 174 7.31 16.51 -8.08
N ASN A 175 7.31 17.50 -7.19
CA ASN A 175 7.44 18.93 -7.52
C ASN A 175 8.89 19.41 -7.40
#